data_1a55b35f5c52c5f6ec0a16a45ef2cb1a
#
_entry.id   1a55b35f5c52c5f6ec0a16a45ef2cb1a
#
_cell.length_a   1.000
_cell.length_b   1.000
_cell.length_c   1.000
_cell.angle_alpha   90.00
_cell.angle_beta   90.00
_cell.angle_gamma   90.00
#
_symmetry.space_group_name_H-M   'P 1'
#
loop_
_entity.id
_entity.type
_entity.pdbx_description
1 polymer ?
#
loop_
_entity_poly.entity_id
_entity_poly.type
_entity_poly.pdbx_seq_one_letter_code
_entity_poly.pdbx_strand_id
1 'polypeptide(L)'
;MPITKRLFRSALTLTRCNVDRVRTQPTPGRLARLFARLDREPERPANPHVPVMSRHRLVLLLATLAFYLAIVVAVAATTWLVRLDWQLMFFRPYQQWPEVHAFLDYLVVLGQRGPTAVMVLAWLGWRSWRQHTLRPLLVLGASLLLLNITVGAAKIGMGRLGPHYATVIGSNEMGLGGDIFPSGHTANAVVTWGILAYLASTPRARRYLSAGSAIVSLSVGLTTVYLGTHWLSDVVLGWAAGLLVLLALPWCEPLVARAEVLVLRARDSFLRRRAARRKPVPGTSPRPLTPVSPRAVPATATVRKDPVHGPRATVRPEHSRPAPPTGGTRRPQSHDRNQPRGGSARPLAGG
;
A
#
# COMPACT_ATOMS: atom_id res chain seq x y z
N MET A 1 -68.43 -1.07 -26.68
CA MET A 1 -67.04 -0.62 -26.93
C MET A 1 -66.59 0.39 -25.88
N PRO A 2 -66.00 -0.06 -24.76
CA PRO A 2 -65.27 0.85 -23.89
C PRO A 2 -63.94 0.23 -23.36
N ILE A 3 -63.25 -0.67 -24.05
CA ILE A 3 -62.07 -1.37 -23.53
C ILE A 3 -60.76 -0.72 -24.04
N THR A 4 -60.78 -0.01 -25.16
CA THR A 4 -59.61 0.57 -25.78
C THR A 4 -59.16 1.92 -25.17
N LYS A 5 -59.96 2.56 -24.35
CA LYS A 5 -59.55 3.88 -23.73
C LYS A 5 -58.83 3.75 -22.39
N ARG A 6 -58.83 2.56 -21.73
CA ARG A 6 -58.10 2.37 -20.45
C ARG A 6 -56.60 1.98 -20.66
N LEU A 7 -56.27 1.34 -21.74
CA LEU A 7 -54.88 0.92 -22.02
C LEU A 7 -54.02 2.09 -22.48
N PHE A 8 -54.61 3.08 -23.10
CA PHE A 8 -53.86 4.27 -23.58
C PHE A 8 -53.53 5.28 -22.44
N ARG A 9 -54.31 5.30 -21.36
CA ARG A 9 -54.03 6.15 -20.19
C ARG A 9 -52.96 5.55 -19.29
N SER A 10 -52.80 4.24 -19.22
CA SER A 10 -51.73 3.59 -18.43
C SER A 10 -50.35 3.68 -19.11
N ALA A 11 -50.30 3.70 -20.44
CA ALA A 11 -49.06 3.87 -21.18
C ALA A 11 -48.49 5.30 -21.11
N LEU A 12 -49.36 6.29 -21.05
CA LEU A 12 -48.96 7.70 -20.93
C LEU A 12 -48.52 8.09 -19.51
N THR A 13 -48.98 7.37 -18.47
CA THR A 13 -48.57 7.62 -17.09
C THR A 13 -47.20 6.96 -16.77
N LEU A 14 -46.86 5.86 -17.42
CA LEU A 14 -45.58 5.21 -17.28
C LEU A 14 -44.43 5.94 -18.02
N THR A 15 -44.77 6.63 -19.13
CA THR A 15 -43.78 7.44 -19.89
C THR A 15 -43.49 8.78 -19.22
N ARG A 16 -44.43 9.31 -18.40
CA ARG A 16 -44.24 10.59 -17.69
C ARG A 16 -43.42 10.44 -16.39
N CYS A 17 -43.36 9.25 -15.78
CA CYS A 17 -42.54 9.03 -14.58
C CYS A 17 -41.06 8.83 -14.85
N ASN A 18 -40.61 8.66 -16.10
CA ASN A 18 -39.20 8.34 -16.41
C ASN A 18 -38.43 9.52 -17.01
N VAL A 19 -39.08 10.66 -17.28
CA VAL A 19 -38.43 11.85 -17.87
C VAL A 19 -37.98 12.86 -16.81
N ASP A 20 -38.57 12.83 -15.60
CA ASP A 20 -38.25 13.81 -14.54
C ASP A 20 -37.13 13.36 -13.58
N ARG A 21 -36.41 12.26 -13.88
CA ARG A 21 -35.26 11.78 -13.08
C ARG A 21 -33.92 11.93 -13.78
N VAL A 22 -33.80 12.77 -14.77
CA VAL A 22 -32.49 13.34 -15.12
C VAL A 22 -32.24 14.53 -14.17
N ARG A 23 -32.20 14.24 -12.87
CA ARG A 23 -31.58 15.15 -11.92
C ARG A 23 -30.13 15.23 -12.31
N THR A 24 -29.72 16.34 -12.86
CA THR A 24 -28.32 16.76 -12.98
C THR A 24 -27.63 16.46 -11.67
N GLN A 25 -26.88 15.36 -11.64
CA GLN A 25 -26.02 15.06 -10.50
C GLN A 25 -25.04 16.24 -10.39
N PRO A 26 -24.98 16.92 -9.26
CA PRO A 26 -24.02 17.98 -9.08
C PRO A 26 -22.63 17.43 -9.40
N THR A 27 -21.90 18.12 -10.26
CA THR A 27 -20.52 17.73 -10.60
C THR A 27 -19.74 17.53 -9.31
N PRO A 28 -19.19 16.34 -9.08
CA PRO A 28 -18.54 16.03 -7.81
C PRO A 28 -17.41 17.03 -7.56
N GLY A 29 -17.40 17.66 -6.40
CA GLY A 29 -16.39 18.63 -5.98
C GLY A 29 -14.97 18.08 -6.15
N ARG A 30 -13.95 18.94 -6.16
CA ARG A 30 -12.54 18.53 -6.31
C ARG A 30 -12.14 17.43 -5.32
N LEU A 31 -12.59 17.53 -4.08
CA LEU A 31 -12.36 16.51 -3.04
C LEU A 31 -13.05 15.19 -3.35
N ALA A 32 -14.32 15.22 -3.78
CA ALA A 32 -15.03 14.00 -4.17
C ALA A 32 -14.38 13.30 -5.37
N ARG A 33 -13.82 14.05 -6.33
CA ARG A 33 -13.03 13.50 -7.44
C ARG A 33 -11.70 12.93 -6.98
N LEU A 34 -11.06 13.55 -6.00
CA LEU A 34 -9.83 13.02 -5.38
C LEU A 34 -10.12 11.70 -4.66
N PHE A 35 -11.16 11.66 -3.82
CA PHE A 35 -11.59 10.44 -3.14
C PHE A 35 -12.01 9.34 -4.12
N ALA A 36 -12.75 9.67 -5.18
CA ALA A 36 -13.10 8.71 -6.22
C ALA A 36 -11.88 8.20 -7.01
N ARG A 37 -10.80 8.97 -7.12
CA ARG A 37 -9.52 8.50 -7.69
C ARG A 37 -8.78 7.58 -6.72
N LEU A 38 -8.82 7.88 -5.42
CA LEU A 38 -8.27 7.02 -4.37
C LEU A 38 -9.07 5.70 -4.23
N ASP A 39 -10.38 5.77 -4.44
CA ASP A 39 -11.28 4.59 -4.45
C ASP A 39 -11.09 3.69 -5.69
N ARG A 40 -10.54 4.21 -6.78
CA ARG A 40 -10.20 3.45 -8.00
C ARG A 40 -8.84 2.76 -7.93
N GLU A 41 -8.25 2.61 -6.77
CA GLU A 41 -7.13 1.68 -6.63
C GLU A 41 -7.58 0.30 -7.11
N PRO A 42 -6.90 -0.29 -8.11
CA PRO A 42 -7.33 -1.57 -8.66
C PRO A 42 -7.44 -2.58 -7.52
N GLU A 43 -8.56 -3.29 -7.49
CA GLU A 43 -8.73 -4.43 -6.60
C GLU A 43 -7.49 -5.31 -6.76
N ARG A 44 -6.87 -5.61 -5.65
CA ARG A 44 -5.63 -6.37 -5.64
C ARG A 44 -5.93 -7.74 -6.25
N PRO A 45 -5.12 -8.23 -7.22
CA PRO A 45 -5.32 -9.57 -7.74
C PRO A 45 -5.34 -10.57 -6.58
N ALA A 46 -6.23 -11.56 -6.67
CA ALA A 46 -6.47 -12.57 -5.63
C ALA A 46 -5.19 -13.32 -5.18
N ASN A 47 -4.15 -13.32 -6.02
CA ASN A 47 -2.80 -13.78 -5.69
C ASN A 47 -1.86 -12.57 -5.58
N PRO A 48 -1.60 -12.05 -4.39
CA PRO A 48 -0.58 -11.04 -4.20
C PRO A 48 0.77 -11.67 -4.57
N HIS A 49 1.40 -11.18 -5.64
CA HIS A 49 2.80 -11.50 -5.87
C HIS A 49 3.59 -11.05 -4.65
N VAL A 50 4.05 -12.03 -3.88
CA VAL A 50 5.00 -11.76 -2.77
C VAL A 50 6.24 -11.17 -3.42
N PRO A 51 6.65 -9.93 -3.08
CA PRO A 51 7.83 -9.34 -3.68
C PRO A 51 9.04 -10.22 -3.36
N VAL A 52 9.57 -10.88 -4.37
CA VAL A 52 10.81 -11.66 -4.22
C VAL A 52 11.97 -10.67 -4.12
N MET A 53 12.93 -10.99 -3.27
CA MET A 53 14.17 -10.22 -3.15
C MET A 53 14.89 -10.19 -4.50
N SER A 54 14.89 -9.06 -5.19
CA SER A 54 15.62 -8.90 -6.46
C SER A 54 17.12 -8.73 -6.23
N ARG A 55 17.94 -9.10 -7.22
CA ARG A 55 19.42 -8.90 -7.14
C ARG A 55 19.78 -7.45 -6.85
N HIS A 56 19.13 -6.49 -7.51
CA HIS A 56 19.35 -5.06 -7.25
C HIS A 56 19.03 -4.66 -5.81
N ARG A 57 17.94 -5.18 -5.25
CA ARG A 57 17.55 -4.91 -3.88
C ARG A 57 18.53 -5.52 -2.88
N LEU A 58 19.03 -6.71 -3.16
CA LEU A 58 20.07 -7.35 -2.35
C LEU A 58 21.37 -6.55 -2.40
N VAL A 59 21.80 -6.11 -3.58
CA VAL A 59 22.99 -5.25 -3.73
C VAL A 59 22.82 -3.95 -2.94
N LEU A 60 21.66 -3.28 -3.06
CA LEU A 60 21.38 -2.06 -2.28
C LEU A 60 21.38 -2.33 -0.78
N LEU A 61 20.83 -3.45 -0.33
CA LEU A 61 20.84 -3.84 1.08
C LEU A 61 22.26 -4.06 1.58
N LEU A 62 23.07 -4.81 0.84
CA LEU A 62 24.47 -5.06 1.21
C LEU A 62 25.30 -3.79 1.17
N ALA A 63 25.13 -2.94 0.16
CA ALA A 63 25.82 -1.64 0.07
C ALA A 63 25.41 -0.72 1.24
N THR A 64 24.10 -0.66 1.59
CA THR A 64 23.64 0.13 2.73
C THR A 64 24.16 -0.44 4.06
N LEU A 65 24.24 -1.76 4.18
CA LEU A 65 24.83 -2.41 5.36
C LEU A 65 26.33 -2.11 5.48
N ALA A 66 27.05 -2.22 4.37
CA ALA A 66 28.48 -1.87 4.35
C ALA A 66 28.68 -0.38 4.72
N PHE A 67 27.86 0.52 4.19
CA PHE A 67 27.88 1.93 4.55
C PHE A 67 27.54 2.14 6.04
N TYR A 68 26.53 1.47 6.56
CA TYR A 68 26.16 1.51 7.99
C TYR A 68 27.34 1.09 8.86
N LEU A 69 27.99 -0.03 8.55
CA LEU A 69 29.15 -0.53 9.31
C LEU A 69 30.36 0.40 9.18
N ALA A 70 30.59 0.98 7.99
CA ALA A 70 31.66 1.95 7.80
C ALA A 70 31.48 3.21 8.69
N ILE A 71 30.26 3.73 8.82
CA ILE A 71 29.99 4.86 9.74
C ILE A 71 30.19 4.44 11.20
N VAL A 72 29.73 3.26 11.60
CA VAL A 72 29.97 2.75 12.97
C VAL A 72 31.47 2.68 13.28
N VAL A 73 32.25 2.08 12.38
CA VAL A 73 33.71 1.98 12.53
C VAL A 73 34.36 3.38 12.55
N ALA A 74 33.92 4.27 11.66
CA ALA A 74 34.46 5.63 11.58
C ALA A 74 34.21 6.43 12.86
N VAL A 75 33.06 6.27 13.50
CA VAL A 75 32.73 6.91 14.78
C VAL A 75 33.52 6.25 15.91
N ALA A 76 33.54 4.91 15.98
CA ALA A 76 34.27 4.16 17.03
C ALA A 76 35.77 4.48 17.01
N ALA A 77 36.35 4.60 15.82
CA ALA A 77 37.76 4.95 15.62
C ALA A 77 38.06 6.46 15.77
N THR A 78 37.08 7.28 16.15
CA THR A 78 37.25 8.74 16.35
C THR A 78 37.88 9.44 15.13
N THR A 79 37.36 9.16 13.93
CA THR A 79 37.90 9.68 12.67
C THR A 79 37.46 11.14 12.42
N TRP A 80 37.75 11.63 11.19
CA TRP A 80 37.31 12.95 10.74
C TRP A 80 35.80 13.18 10.88
N LEU A 81 34.98 12.11 10.85
CA LEU A 81 33.54 12.19 11.01
C LEU A 81 33.15 12.69 12.40
N VAL A 82 33.85 12.26 13.44
CA VAL A 82 33.66 12.77 14.82
C VAL A 82 34.08 14.22 14.91
N ARG A 83 35.15 14.61 14.24
CA ARG A 83 35.54 16.02 14.16
C ARG A 83 34.48 16.90 13.52
N LEU A 84 33.84 16.40 12.45
CA LEU A 84 32.72 17.08 11.80
C LEU A 84 31.50 17.21 12.73
N ASP A 85 31.17 16.16 13.48
CA ASP A 85 30.12 16.19 14.52
C ASP A 85 30.36 17.35 15.50
N TRP A 86 31.57 17.46 16.03
CA TRP A 86 31.94 18.53 16.97
C TRP A 86 31.95 19.91 16.32
N GLN A 87 32.40 20.06 15.10
CA GLN A 87 32.39 21.34 14.37
C GLN A 87 30.95 21.86 14.21
N LEU A 88 30.00 20.97 13.83
CA LEU A 88 28.59 21.34 13.70
C LEU A 88 27.96 21.69 15.05
N MET A 89 28.33 20.99 16.14
CA MET A 89 27.88 21.33 17.47
C MET A 89 28.38 22.72 17.89
N PHE A 90 29.63 23.05 17.68
CA PHE A 90 30.18 24.36 18.02
C PHE A 90 29.65 25.50 17.15
N PHE A 91 29.26 25.21 15.90
CA PHE A 91 28.59 26.16 15.02
C PHE A 91 27.23 26.62 15.56
N ARG A 92 26.59 25.78 16.37
CA ARG A 92 25.28 26.06 17.04
C ARG A 92 24.22 26.58 16.09
N PRO A 93 23.76 25.80 15.09
CA PRO A 93 22.85 26.27 14.04
C PRO A 93 21.58 26.92 14.58
N TYR A 94 21.03 26.43 15.71
CA TYR A 94 19.83 26.99 16.36
C TYR A 94 20.01 28.43 16.87
N GLN A 95 21.25 28.85 17.15
CA GLN A 95 21.57 30.24 17.52
C GLN A 95 21.77 31.14 16.30
N GLN A 96 22.18 30.56 15.16
CA GLN A 96 22.43 31.31 13.93
C GLN A 96 21.11 31.65 13.20
N TRP A 97 20.09 30.80 13.27
CA TRP A 97 18.83 30.97 12.53
C TRP A 97 17.62 30.75 13.47
N PRO A 98 17.42 31.61 14.49
CA PRO A 98 16.33 31.43 15.46
C PRO A 98 14.94 31.55 14.84
N GLU A 99 14.78 32.22 13.67
CA GLU A 99 13.50 32.45 13.02
C GLU A 99 12.84 31.14 12.52
N VAL A 100 13.65 30.15 12.20
CA VAL A 100 13.15 28.85 11.70
C VAL A 100 12.87 27.85 12.83
N HIS A 101 13.22 28.19 14.08
CA HIS A 101 13.18 27.28 15.23
C HIS A 101 11.77 26.69 15.43
N ALA A 102 10.75 27.53 15.53
CA ALA A 102 9.38 27.10 15.76
C ALA A 102 8.86 26.18 14.63
N PHE A 103 9.22 26.45 13.37
CA PHE A 103 8.86 25.59 12.26
C PHE A 103 9.54 24.22 12.35
N LEU A 104 10.82 24.18 12.70
CA LEU A 104 11.60 22.95 12.79
C LEU A 104 11.17 22.09 13.99
N ASP A 105 10.74 22.70 15.10
CA ASP A 105 10.14 21.98 16.22
C ASP A 105 8.87 21.22 15.83
N TYR A 106 8.02 21.82 14.99
CA TYR A 106 6.87 21.09 14.43
C TYR A 106 7.30 20.03 13.42
N LEU A 107 8.33 20.30 12.62
CA LEU A 107 8.80 19.38 11.60
C LEU A 107 9.39 18.10 12.21
N VAL A 108 10.11 18.21 13.34
CA VAL A 108 10.69 17.03 14.01
C VAL A 108 9.63 16.04 14.49
N VAL A 109 8.39 16.51 14.75
CA VAL A 109 7.25 15.66 15.12
C VAL A 109 6.95 14.59 14.07
N LEU A 110 7.26 14.88 12.78
CA LEU A 110 7.13 13.90 11.71
C LEU A 110 8.13 12.73 11.80
N GLY A 111 9.10 12.82 12.70
CA GLY A 111 10.00 11.72 13.07
C GLY A 111 9.65 11.03 14.38
N GLN A 112 8.74 11.59 15.17
CA GLN A 112 8.35 11.03 16.46
C GLN A 112 7.51 9.75 16.27
N ARG A 113 7.78 8.73 17.09
CA ARG A 113 7.13 7.41 16.97
C ARG A 113 5.61 7.46 17.16
N GLY A 114 5.13 8.16 18.20
CA GLY A 114 3.71 8.24 18.53
C GLY A 114 2.87 8.89 17.42
N PRO A 115 3.06 10.19 17.15
CA PRO A 115 2.25 10.92 16.18
C PRO A 115 2.27 10.32 14.77
N THR A 116 3.46 9.95 14.27
CA THR A 116 3.60 9.39 12.93
C THR A 116 3.00 8.00 12.80
N ALA A 117 3.21 7.14 13.80
CA ALA A 117 2.62 5.82 13.82
C ALA A 117 1.08 5.90 13.82
N VAL A 118 0.49 6.82 14.59
CA VAL A 118 -0.97 7.02 14.60
C VAL A 118 -1.48 7.49 13.26
N MET A 119 -0.84 8.49 12.62
CA MET A 119 -1.27 8.99 11.30
C MET A 119 -1.21 7.90 10.22
N VAL A 120 -0.08 7.18 10.17
CA VAL A 120 0.11 6.12 9.16
C VAL A 120 -0.77 4.91 9.47
N LEU A 121 -0.96 4.56 10.74
CA LEU A 121 -1.87 3.51 11.17
C LEU A 121 -3.32 3.83 10.80
N ALA A 122 -3.77 5.07 11.02
CA ALA A 122 -5.11 5.50 10.64
C ALA A 122 -5.34 5.37 9.11
N TRP A 123 -4.39 5.84 8.31
CA TRP A 123 -4.44 5.72 6.85
C TRP A 123 -4.42 4.26 6.38
N LEU A 124 -3.47 3.46 6.86
CA LEU A 124 -3.37 2.05 6.49
C LEU A 124 -4.51 1.22 7.06
N GLY A 125 -5.05 1.59 8.23
CA GLY A 125 -6.24 0.99 8.82
C GLY A 125 -7.48 1.21 7.96
N TRP A 126 -7.70 2.46 7.53
CA TRP A 126 -8.78 2.79 6.58
C TRP A 126 -8.62 2.02 5.26
N ARG A 127 -7.41 1.97 4.71
CA ARG A 127 -7.10 1.21 3.49
C ARG A 127 -7.32 -0.30 3.68
N SER A 128 -6.88 -0.86 4.81
CA SER A 128 -7.08 -2.27 5.16
C SER A 128 -8.57 -2.62 5.26
N TRP A 129 -9.34 -1.74 5.89
CA TRP A 129 -10.79 -1.90 5.99
C TRP A 129 -11.46 -1.87 4.61
N ARG A 130 -11.10 -0.93 3.75
CA ARG A 130 -11.63 -0.81 2.37
C ARG A 130 -11.26 -2.01 1.49
N GLN A 131 -10.07 -2.55 1.63
CA GLN A 131 -9.55 -3.67 0.85
C GLN A 131 -9.80 -5.05 1.48
N HIS A 132 -10.45 -5.09 2.65
CA HIS A 132 -10.70 -6.32 3.41
C HIS A 132 -9.43 -7.18 3.62
N THR A 133 -8.27 -6.56 3.82
CA THR A 133 -6.98 -7.22 4.04
C THR A 133 -6.25 -6.60 5.24
N LEU A 134 -5.61 -7.42 6.06
CA LEU A 134 -4.81 -6.95 7.19
C LEU A 134 -3.35 -6.70 6.82
N ARG A 135 -2.94 -7.08 5.61
CA ARG A 135 -1.54 -7.02 5.20
C ARG A 135 -0.89 -5.63 5.37
N PRO A 136 -1.51 -4.48 5.00
CA PRO A 136 -0.87 -3.18 5.21
C PRO A 136 -0.54 -2.91 6.68
N LEU A 137 -1.41 -3.31 7.60
CA LEU A 137 -1.19 -3.16 9.04
C LEU A 137 -0.11 -4.10 9.56
N LEU A 138 -0.10 -5.35 9.09
CA LEU A 138 0.91 -6.34 9.48
C LEU A 138 2.29 -5.96 8.96
N VAL A 139 2.39 -5.42 7.73
CA VAL A 139 3.66 -4.92 7.17
C VAL A 139 4.16 -3.71 7.96
N LEU A 140 3.28 -2.78 8.34
CA LEU A 140 3.65 -1.67 9.23
C LEU A 140 4.13 -2.21 10.59
N GLY A 141 3.38 -3.12 11.21
CA GLY A 141 3.76 -3.73 12.49
C GLY A 141 5.11 -4.44 12.42
N ALA A 142 5.36 -5.24 11.38
CA ALA A 142 6.63 -5.91 11.16
C ALA A 142 7.78 -4.92 10.98
N SER A 143 7.58 -3.84 10.21
CA SER A 143 8.60 -2.82 9.99
C SER A 143 8.95 -2.05 11.26
N LEU A 144 7.95 -1.67 12.07
CA LEU A 144 8.18 -1.00 13.35
C LEU A 144 8.82 -1.94 14.39
N LEU A 145 8.44 -3.21 14.41
CA LEU A 145 9.07 -4.20 15.29
C LEU A 145 10.54 -4.39 14.91
N LEU A 146 10.84 -4.58 13.63
CA LEU A 146 12.20 -4.74 13.13
C LEU A 146 13.04 -3.48 13.44
N LEU A 147 12.47 -2.28 13.23
CA LEU A 147 13.12 -1.02 13.58
C LEU A 147 13.44 -0.95 15.07
N ASN A 148 12.47 -1.27 15.95
CA ASN A 148 12.69 -1.20 17.39
C ASN A 148 13.75 -2.21 17.87
N ILE A 149 13.75 -3.42 17.32
CA ILE A 149 14.76 -4.44 17.67
C ILE A 149 16.15 -4.00 17.19
N THR A 150 16.29 -3.62 15.91
CA THR A 150 17.61 -3.33 15.32
C THR A 150 18.21 -2.03 15.84
N VAL A 151 17.43 -0.93 15.84
CA VAL A 151 17.89 0.37 16.38
C VAL A 151 18.03 0.32 17.89
N GLY A 152 17.11 -0.35 18.60
CA GLY A 152 17.19 -0.52 20.04
C GLY A 152 18.42 -1.30 20.47
N ALA A 153 18.71 -2.44 19.82
CA ALA A 153 19.93 -3.22 20.07
C ALA A 153 21.20 -2.41 19.79
N ALA A 154 21.22 -1.66 18.68
CA ALA A 154 22.35 -0.80 18.34
C ALA A 154 22.58 0.30 19.40
N LYS A 155 21.53 0.95 19.90
CA LYS A 155 21.59 1.96 20.96
C LYS A 155 22.20 1.40 22.25
N ILE A 156 21.70 0.25 22.69
CA ILE A 156 22.20 -0.42 23.90
C ILE A 156 23.66 -0.84 23.74
N GLY A 157 23.99 -1.38 22.54
CA GLY A 157 25.35 -1.88 22.28
C GLY A 157 26.39 -0.78 22.13
N MET A 158 25.99 0.40 21.64
CA MET A 158 26.95 1.52 21.38
C MET A 158 26.97 2.57 22.48
N GLY A 159 25.87 2.79 23.20
CA GLY A 159 25.83 3.61 24.40
C GLY A 159 26.34 5.04 24.23
N ARG A 160 26.13 5.71 23.08
CA ARG A 160 26.68 7.02 22.76
C ARG A 160 25.88 8.15 23.42
N LEU A 161 26.58 9.13 24.03
CA LEU A 161 25.97 10.34 24.59
C LEU A 161 25.65 11.38 23.52
N GLY A 162 24.58 12.14 23.76
CA GLY A 162 24.15 13.25 22.91
C GLY A 162 25.03 14.49 23.03
N PRO A 163 24.95 15.41 22.05
CA PRO A 163 25.72 16.66 22.06
C PRO A 163 25.56 17.45 23.35
N HIS A 164 24.35 17.50 23.94
CA HIS A 164 24.08 18.21 25.18
C HIS A 164 24.67 17.57 26.44
N TYR A 165 25.03 16.28 26.36
CA TYR A 165 25.56 15.51 27.50
C TYR A 165 27.00 15.07 27.26
N ALA A 166 27.64 15.57 26.21
CA ALA A 166 29.02 15.25 25.86
C ALA A 166 29.99 15.67 26.98
N THR A 167 30.91 14.79 27.32
CA THR A 167 31.79 14.92 28.46
C THR A 167 33.19 15.38 28.11
N VAL A 168 33.72 14.92 26.94
CA VAL A 168 35.08 15.21 26.51
C VAL A 168 35.08 15.74 25.07
N ILE A 169 35.55 16.97 24.89
CA ILE A 169 35.63 17.57 23.56
C ILE A 169 36.52 16.75 22.63
N GLY A 170 35.99 16.43 21.42
CA GLY A 170 36.72 15.69 20.42
C GLY A 170 36.61 14.16 20.57
N SER A 171 35.99 13.66 21.64
CA SER A 171 35.72 12.23 21.83
C SER A 171 34.51 11.75 21.00
N ASN A 172 34.40 10.44 20.82
CA ASN A 172 33.25 9.82 20.15
C ASN A 172 32.06 9.61 21.06
N GLU A 173 32.20 9.84 22.38
CA GLU A 173 31.18 9.70 23.44
C GLU A 173 30.48 8.33 23.47
N MET A 174 31.14 7.25 22.96
CA MET A 174 30.59 5.89 22.93
C MET A 174 30.85 5.11 24.23
N GLY A 175 29.96 4.16 24.56
CA GLY A 175 30.10 3.32 25.74
C GLY A 175 29.78 4.01 27.07
N LEU A 176 29.21 5.22 27.04
CA LEU A 176 28.92 6.03 28.23
C LEU A 176 27.47 5.94 28.70
N GLY A 177 26.73 4.92 28.22
CA GLY A 177 25.34 4.67 28.64
C GLY A 177 24.31 5.58 27.96
N GLY A 178 24.68 6.30 26.92
CA GLY A 178 23.74 7.09 26.12
C GLY A 178 22.89 6.23 25.17
N ASP A 179 21.86 6.84 24.60
CA ASP A 179 20.89 6.14 23.75
C ASP A 179 20.58 6.87 22.44
N ILE A 180 21.50 7.67 21.92
CA ILE A 180 21.23 8.51 20.75
C ILE A 180 21.70 7.90 19.42
N PHE A 181 22.64 6.98 19.41
CA PHE A 181 23.28 6.40 18.23
C PHE A 181 22.75 4.98 17.93
N PRO A 182 22.13 4.74 16.79
CA PRO A 182 21.74 5.69 15.73
C PRO A 182 20.49 6.52 16.08
N SER A 183 20.26 7.64 15.31
CA SER A 183 19.10 8.49 15.52
C SER A 183 17.78 7.74 15.32
N GLY A 184 16.99 7.64 16.39
CA GLY A 184 15.69 6.99 16.39
C GLY A 184 14.62 7.79 15.63
N HIS A 185 14.62 9.12 15.72
CA HIS A 185 13.70 9.99 14.97
C HIS A 185 13.90 9.84 13.46
N THR A 186 15.13 9.86 13.03
CA THR A 186 15.52 9.73 11.63
C THR A 186 15.16 8.37 11.06
N ALA A 187 15.53 7.28 11.76
CA ALA A 187 15.21 5.93 11.34
C ALA A 187 13.71 5.68 11.30
N ASN A 188 12.97 6.20 12.29
CA ASN A 188 11.51 6.12 12.31
C ASN A 188 10.86 6.89 11.16
N ALA A 189 11.36 8.09 10.83
CA ALA A 189 10.85 8.85 9.68
C ALA A 189 11.03 8.05 8.38
N VAL A 190 12.22 7.48 8.13
CA VAL A 190 12.48 6.66 6.95
C VAL A 190 11.51 5.48 6.85
N VAL A 191 11.34 4.72 7.94
CA VAL A 191 10.49 3.52 7.94
C VAL A 191 9.02 3.91 7.83
N THR A 192 8.53 4.84 8.65
CA THR A 192 7.10 5.14 8.75
C THR A 192 6.57 5.80 7.47
N TRP A 193 7.31 6.74 6.88
CA TRP A 193 6.93 7.35 5.62
C TRP A 193 7.26 6.47 4.42
N GLY A 194 8.38 5.73 4.47
CA GLY A 194 8.81 4.82 3.40
C GLY A 194 7.86 3.64 3.21
N ILE A 195 7.16 3.19 4.27
CA ILE A 195 6.17 2.11 4.16
C ILE A 195 5.01 2.47 3.22
N LEU A 196 4.64 3.74 3.12
CA LEU A 196 3.62 4.20 2.19
C LEU A 196 4.04 3.98 0.74
N ALA A 197 5.31 4.27 0.43
CA ALA A 197 5.88 4.00 -0.88
C ALA A 197 6.02 2.49 -1.16
N TYR A 198 6.41 1.72 -0.15
CA TYR A 198 6.51 0.26 -0.25
C TYR A 198 5.16 -0.39 -0.58
N LEU A 199 4.07 0.09 0.03
CA LEU A 199 2.70 -0.42 -0.15
C LEU A 199 1.98 0.24 -1.33
N ALA A 200 2.60 1.17 -2.07
CA ALA A 200 1.96 1.84 -3.20
C ALA A 200 1.64 0.87 -4.34
N SER A 201 0.41 0.95 -4.86
CA SER A 201 -0.11 0.05 -5.90
C SER A 201 0.40 0.41 -7.29
N THR A 202 0.66 1.70 -7.56
CA THR A 202 1.07 2.18 -8.88
C THR A 202 2.51 2.68 -8.90
N PRO A 203 3.25 2.53 -10.03
CA PRO A 203 4.61 3.05 -10.14
C PRO A 203 4.72 4.56 -9.92
N ARG A 204 3.70 5.33 -10.36
CA ARG A 204 3.64 6.78 -10.15
C ARG A 204 3.50 7.12 -8.67
N ALA A 205 2.53 6.53 -7.98
CA ALA A 205 2.34 6.73 -6.54
C ALA A 205 3.60 6.35 -5.76
N ARG A 206 4.25 5.23 -6.12
CA ARG A 206 5.49 4.80 -5.51
C ARG A 206 6.60 5.85 -5.64
N ARG A 207 6.80 6.43 -6.84
CA ARG A 207 7.81 7.49 -7.06
C ARG A 207 7.55 8.72 -6.21
N TYR A 208 6.31 9.25 -6.21
CA TYR A 208 5.98 10.44 -5.43
C TYR A 208 6.07 10.20 -3.92
N LEU A 209 5.57 9.05 -3.45
CA LEU A 209 5.66 8.69 -2.04
C LEU A 209 7.10 8.42 -1.61
N SER A 210 7.94 7.83 -2.47
CA SER A 210 9.38 7.67 -2.18
C SER A 210 10.09 9.02 -2.11
N ALA A 211 9.82 9.94 -3.04
CA ALA A 211 10.40 11.27 -3.01
C ALA A 211 9.94 12.05 -1.77
N GLY A 212 8.63 12.05 -1.48
CA GLY A 212 8.08 12.68 -0.27
C GLY A 212 8.64 12.10 1.02
N SER A 213 8.73 10.77 1.11
CA SER A 213 9.36 10.07 2.24
C SER A 213 10.84 10.48 2.42
N ALA A 214 11.59 10.57 1.32
CA ALA A 214 12.98 11.00 1.37
C ALA A 214 13.09 12.45 1.87
N ILE A 215 12.28 13.37 1.34
CA ILE A 215 12.27 14.77 1.77
C ILE A 215 11.96 14.87 3.25
N VAL A 216 10.88 14.22 3.73
CA VAL A 216 10.52 14.26 5.15
C VAL A 216 11.62 13.66 6.02
N SER A 217 12.18 12.51 5.64
CA SER A 217 13.22 11.85 6.43
C SER A 217 14.52 12.65 6.49
N LEU A 218 14.90 13.30 5.38
CA LEU A 218 16.07 14.21 5.34
C LEU A 218 15.80 15.42 6.22
N SER A 219 14.64 16.07 6.08
CA SER A 219 14.28 17.24 6.86
C SER A 219 14.24 16.93 8.36
N VAL A 220 13.61 15.83 8.78
CA VAL A 220 13.58 15.40 10.19
C VAL A 220 14.99 15.18 10.72
N GLY A 221 15.85 14.46 9.97
CA GLY A 221 17.23 14.21 10.38
C GLY A 221 18.03 15.50 10.55
N LEU A 222 17.98 16.38 9.56
CA LEU A 222 18.69 17.68 9.62
C LEU A 222 18.15 18.57 10.75
N THR A 223 16.84 18.51 11.02
CA THR A 223 16.24 19.23 12.15
C THR A 223 16.81 18.77 13.49
N THR A 224 17.04 17.47 13.67
CA THR A 224 17.64 16.98 14.94
C THR A 224 19.10 17.41 15.12
N VAL A 225 19.85 17.62 14.03
CA VAL A 225 21.18 18.22 14.07
C VAL A 225 21.09 19.73 14.36
N TYR A 226 20.15 20.43 13.71
CA TYR A 226 19.92 21.86 13.96
C TYR A 226 19.58 22.12 15.43
N LEU A 227 18.70 21.31 16.03
CA LEU A 227 18.32 21.40 17.43
C LEU A 227 19.43 20.95 18.41
N GLY A 228 20.55 20.40 17.91
CA GLY A 228 21.65 19.89 18.71
C GLY A 228 21.31 18.62 19.53
N THR A 229 20.21 17.93 19.21
CA THR A 229 19.81 16.72 19.92
C THR A 229 20.55 15.47 19.44
N HIS A 230 21.07 15.49 18.24
CA HIS A 230 21.82 14.39 17.62
C HIS A 230 23.08 14.91 16.91
N TRP A 231 24.10 14.07 16.90
CA TRP A 231 25.26 14.26 16.05
C TRP A 231 24.88 14.01 14.57
N LEU A 232 25.58 14.63 13.63
CA LEU A 232 25.35 14.39 12.19
C LEU A 232 25.52 12.89 11.85
N SER A 233 26.54 12.25 12.40
CA SER A 233 26.80 10.82 12.19
C SER A 233 25.66 9.93 12.69
N ASP A 234 24.97 10.29 13.81
CA ASP A 234 23.79 9.56 14.32
C ASP A 234 22.65 9.61 13.31
N VAL A 235 22.47 10.77 12.68
CA VAL A 235 21.41 11.01 11.68
C VAL A 235 21.68 10.22 10.40
N VAL A 236 22.92 10.28 9.88
CA VAL A 236 23.31 9.51 8.69
C VAL A 236 23.12 8.01 8.93
N LEU A 237 23.51 7.53 10.11
CA LEU A 237 23.31 6.14 10.49
C LEU A 237 21.83 5.81 10.67
N GLY A 238 21.01 6.75 11.17
CA GLY A 238 19.56 6.61 11.27
C GLY A 238 18.89 6.44 9.90
N TRP A 239 19.29 7.22 8.89
CA TRP A 239 18.81 7.03 7.51
C TRP A 239 19.18 5.66 6.97
N ALA A 240 20.43 5.23 7.16
CA ALA A 240 20.87 3.90 6.73
C ALA A 240 20.11 2.78 7.44
N ALA A 241 19.91 2.88 8.77
CA ALA A 241 19.15 1.91 9.55
C ALA A 241 17.71 1.77 9.06
N GLY A 242 17.01 2.90 8.86
CA GLY A 242 15.66 2.89 8.33
C GLY A 242 15.57 2.31 6.91
N LEU A 243 16.55 2.62 6.06
CA LEU A 243 16.62 2.07 4.71
C LEU A 243 16.89 0.55 4.72
N LEU A 244 17.76 0.06 5.60
CA LEU A 244 18.00 -1.38 5.79
C LEU A 244 16.70 -2.11 6.15
N VAL A 245 15.90 -1.57 7.07
CA VAL A 245 14.59 -2.14 7.43
C VAL A 245 13.68 -2.22 6.20
N LEU A 246 13.54 -1.14 5.42
CA LEU A 246 12.69 -1.12 4.22
C LEU A 246 13.17 -2.09 3.13
N LEU A 247 14.48 -2.22 2.97
CA LEU A 247 15.07 -3.14 1.99
C LEU A 247 14.90 -4.60 2.41
N ALA A 248 14.90 -4.89 3.72
CA ALA A 248 14.72 -6.23 4.27
C ALA A 248 13.25 -6.71 4.30
N LEU A 249 12.26 -5.80 4.19
CA LEU A 249 10.82 -6.14 4.28
C LEU A 249 10.36 -7.31 3.37
N PRO A 250 10.87 -7.50 2.13
CA PRO A 250 10.47 -8.65 1.33
C PRO A 250 10.74 -10.01 1.98
N TRP A 251 11.74 -10.11 2.85
CA TRP A 251 11.98 -11.33 3.63
C TRP A 251 10.91 -11.56 4.70
N CYS A 252 10.27 -10.51 5.19
CA CYS A 252 9.18 -10.60 6.17
C CYS A 252 7.82 -10.92 5.51
N GLU A 253 7.67 -10.73 4.19
CA GLU A 253 6.39 -10.92 3.50
C GLU A 253 5.78 -12.33 3.66
N PRO A 254 6.55 -13.44 3.61
CA PRO A 254 5.99 -14.77 3.86
C PRO A 254 5.43 -14.92 5.29
N LEU A 255 6.08 -14.30 6.27
CA LEU A 255 5.63 -14.30 7.66
C LEU A 255 4.36 -13.47 7.82
N VAL A 256 4.33 -12.29 7.19
CA VAL A 256 3.14 -11.43 7.15
C VAL A 256 1.94 -12.15 6.53
N ALA A 257 2.14 -12.84 5.41
CA ALA A 257 1.09 -13.61 4.76
C ALA A 257 0.55 -14.73 5.65
N ARG A 258 1.44 -15.46 6.34
CA ARG A 258 1.05 -16.50 7.31
C ARG A 258 0.29 -15.90 8.48
N ALA A 259 0.77 -14.79 9.04
CA ALA A 259 0.11 -14.08 10.14
C ALA A 259 -1.29 -13.60 9.74
N GLU A 260 -1.47 -13.05 8.54
CA GLU A 260 -2.77 -12.64 8.03
C GLU A 260 -3.76 -13.82 8.01
N VAL A 261 -3.35 -14.97 7.45
CA VAL A 261 -4.19 -16.18 7.40
C VAL A 261 -4.54 -16.66 8.81
N LEU A 262 -3.59 -16.67 9.75
CA LEU A 262 -3.84 -17.10 11.13
C LEU A 262 -4.83 -16.17 11.83
N VAL A 263 -4.66 -14.85 11.71
CA VAL A 263 -5.55 -13.87 12.35
C VAL A 263 -6.97 -13.98 11.77
N LEU A 264 -7.11 -14.11 10.44
CA LEU A 264 -8.42 -14.26 9.81
C LEU A 264 -9.10 -15.57 10.24
N ARG A 265 -8.38 -16.69 10.29
CA ARG A 265 -8.90 -17.97 10.80
C ARG A 265 -9.32 -17.87 12.27
N ALA A 266 -8.51 -17.25 13.12
CA ALA A 266 -8.83 -17.04 14.53
C ALA A 266 -10.10 -16.19 14.69
N ARG A 267 -10.22 -15.10 13.92
CA ARG A 267 -11.43 -14.26 13.89
C ARG A 267 -12.66 -15.05 13.50
N ASP A 268 -12.58 -15.81 12.42
CA ASP A 268 -13.73 -16.59 11.93
C ASP A 268 -14.13 -17.69 12.90
N SER A 269 -13.16 -18.34 13.54
CA SER A 269 -13.40 -19.32 14.61
C SER A 269 -14.09 -18.68 15.82
N PHE A 270 -13.65 -17.49 16.21
CA PHE A 270 -14.26 -16.72 17.30
C PHE A 270 -15.72 -16.33 16.97
N LEU A 271 -15.95 -15.82 15.76
CA LEU A 271 -17.29 -15.44 15.31
C LEU A 271 -18.24 -16.65 15.24
N ARG A 272 -17.78 -17.79 14.75
CA ARG A 272 -18.55 -19.05 14.74
C ARG A 272 -18.89 -19.51 16.16
N ARG A 273 -17.93 -19.47 17.10
CA ARG A 273 -18.17 -19.81 18.51
C ARG A 273 -19.19 -18.86 19.16
N ARG A 274 -19.08 -17.55 18.84
CA ARG A 274 -20.04 -16.54 19.34
C ARG A 274 -21.43 -16.76 18.76
N ALA A 275 -21.55 -17.08 17.47
CA ALA A 275 -22.83 -17.42 16.84
C ALA A 275 -23.45 -18.70 17.42
N ALA A 276 -22.64 -19.73 17.67
CA ALA A 276 -23.09 -20.97 18.28
C ALA A 276 -23.58 -20.79 19.75
N ARG A 277 -23.02 -19.82 20.47
CA ARG A 277 -23.47 -19.48 21.85
C ARG A 277 -24.77 -18.66 21.89
N ARG A 278 -25.17 -18.03 20.78
CA ARG A 278 -26.50 -17.44 20.65
C ARG A 278 -27.49 -18.57 20.39
N LYS A 279 -28.01 -19.19 21.49
CA LYS A 279 -29.08 -20.18 21.38
C LYS A 279 -30.22 -19.58 20.55
N PRO A 280 -30.82 -20.33 19.60
CA PRO A 280 -32.05 -19.91 18.95
C PRO A 280 -33.09 -19.70 20.06
N VAL A 281 -33.78 -18.57 20.03
CA VAL A 281 -34.93 -18.35 20.92
C VAL A 281 -35.91 -19.51 20.64
N PRO A 282 -36.25 -20.36 21.64
CA PRO A 282 -37.23 -21.41 21.44
C PRO A 282 -38.58 -20.72 21.17
N GLY A 283 -39.09 -20.81 19.96
CA GLY A 283 -40.42 -20.26 19.68
C GLY A 283 -40.67 -19.72 18.28
N THR A 284 -39.68 -19.59 17.41
CA THR A 284 -39.90 -19.20 16.02
C THR A 284 -39.62 -20.34 15.06
N SER A 285 -40.31 -21.48 15.31
CA SER A 285 -40.54 -22.42 14.20
C SER A 285 -41.43 -21.73 13.17
N PRO A 286 -41.06 -21.65 11.91
CA PRO A 286 -41.99 -21.23 10.88
C PRO A 286 -43.20 -22.19 10.97
N ARG A 287 -44.35 -21.63 11.33
CA ARG A 287 -45.60 -22.38 11.31
C ARG A 287 -45.71 -23.06 9.93
N PRO A 288 -45.80 -24.37 9.84
CA PRO A 288 -46.00 -25.00 8.56
C PRO A 288 -47.25 -24.37 7.93
N LEU A 289 -47.04 -23.76 6.75
CA LEU A 289 -48.20 -23.33 5.95
C LEU A 289 -48.96 -24.58 5.62
N THR A 290 -50.11 -24.76 6.30
CA THR A 290 -51.08 -25.80 5.94
C THR A 290 -51.39 -25.63 4.46
N PRO A 291 -51.31 -26.70 3.65
CA PRO A 291 -51.70 -26.58 2.26
C PRO A 291 -53.18 -26.18 2.23
N VAL A 292 -53.46 -25.04 1.62
CA VAL A 292 -54.83 -24.62 1.34
C VAL A 292 -55.37 -25.65 0.36
N SER A 293 -56.29 -26.49 0.86
CA SER A 293 -57.04 -27.45 0.05
C SER A 293 -57.73 -26.70 -1.10
N PRO A 294 -57.55 -27.12 -2.36
CA PRO A 294 -58.27 -26.48 -3.46
C PRO A 294 -59.77 -26.65 -3.26
N ARG A 295 -60.47 -25.55 -3.08
CA ARG A 295 -61.92 -25.50 -3.03
C ARG A 295 -62.46 -26.03 -4.35
N ALA A 296 -63.18 -27.18 -4.26
CA ALA A 296 -63.85 -27.79 -5.39
C ALA A 296 -64.75 -26.75 -6.10
N VAL A 297 -64.50 -26.53 -7.36
CA VAL A 297 -65.39 -25.81 -8.26
C VAL A 297 -66.39 -26.83 -8.83
N PRO A 298 -67.68 -26.51 -8.79
CA PRO A 298 -68.69 -27.47 -9.32
C PRO A 298 -68.62 -27.57 -10.83
N ALA A 299 -68.62 -28.80 -11.30
CA ALA A 299 -68.69 -29.09 -12.72
C ALA A 299 -70.09 -28.79 -13.25
N THR A 300 -70.16 -27.94 -14.28
CA THR A 300 -71.28 -28.00 -15.20
C THR A 300 -70.83 -27.52 -16.61
N ALA A 301 -71.28 -28.37 -17.50
CA ALA A 301 -71.51 -28.16 -18.92
C ALA A 301 -70.52 -28.78 -19.90
N THR A 302 -70.85 -29.92 -20.34
CA THR A 302 -70.54 -30.60 -21.59
C THR A 302 -70.77 -29.73 -22.80
N VAL A 303 -69.79 -29.62 -23.72
CA VAL A 303 -70.04 -29.49 -25.15
C VAL A 303 -68.94 -30.27 -25.91
N ARG A 304 -69.31 -31.22 -26.52
CA ARG A 304 -69.14 -32.01 -27.71
C ARG A 304 -68.00 -31.72 -28.67
N LYS A 305 -67.31 -32.79 -28.95
CA LYS A 305 -66.50 -33.20 -30.11
C LYS A 305 -66.61 -32.39 -31.39
N ASP A 306 -65.47 -32.18 -32.08
CA ASP A 306 -65.10 -33.05 -33.21
C ASP A 306 -63.64 -32.81 -33.67
N PRO A 307 -63.00 -33.78 -34.41
CA PRO A 307 -61.58 -33.86 -34.63
C PRO A 307 -61.16 -33.48 -36.07
N VAL A 308 -60.02 -32.87 -36.24
CA VAL A 308 -59.34 -32.82 -37.57
C VAL A 308 -57.83 -32.98 -37.39
N HIS A 309 -57.39 -34.12 -37.85
CA HIS A 309 -56.17 -34.48 -38.59
C HIS A 309 -54.87 -33.68 -38.38
N GLY A 310 -53.81 -34.45 -38.09
CA GLY A 310 -52.39 -34.09 -38.16
C GLY A 310 -51.89 -33.93 -39.63
N PRO A 311 -50.60 -33.84 -39.86
CA PRO A 311 -49.62 -34.93 -39.71
C PRO A 311 -48.27 -34.45 -39.09
N ARG A 312 -47.63 -35.25 -38.31
CA ARG A 312 -46.49 -36.18 -38.45
C ARG A 312 -45.36 -35.69 -39.37
N ALA A 313 -44.18 -35.37 -38.79
CA ALA A 313 -42.83 -35.69 -39.22
C ALA A 313 -41.90 -35.37 -38.05
N THR A 314 -41.45 -36.33 -37.35
CA THR A 314 -40.20 -37.10 -37.41
C THR A 314 -39.08 -36.31 -38.03
N VAL A 315 -38.04 -36.06 -37.27
CA VAL A 315 -36.70 -36.63 -37.48
C VAL A 315 -35.73 -36.06 -36.43
N ARG A 316 -35.21 -36.91 -35.63
CA ARG A 316 -33.90 -36.94 -35.00
C ARG A 316 -32.90 -37.32 -36.14
N PRO A 317 -31.57 -37.33 -36.02
CA PRO A 317 -30.62 -36.88 -34.98
C PRO A 317 -29.32 -36.29 -35.57
N GLU A 318 -28.40 -36.08 -34.64
CA GLU A 318 -26.99 -36.48 -34.78
C GLU A 318 -25.95 -35.54 -35.41
N HIS A 319 -24.95 -35.37 -34.59
CA HIS A 319 -23.50 -35.32 -34.87
C HIS A 319 -22.96 -34.22 -35.80
N SER A 320 -22.09 -33.38 -35.29
CA SER A 320 -20.65 -33.55 -35.60
C SER A 320 -19.86 -32.31 -35.19
N ARG A 321 -18.88 -32.51 -34.37
CA ARG A 321 -17.65 -31.68 -34.38
C ARG A 321 -17.05 -31.71 -35.79
N PRO A 322 -16.36 -30.67 -36.17
CA PRO A 322 -15.00 -30.89 -36.67
C PRO A 322 -13.94 -30.01 -35.97
N ALA A 323 -12.78 -30.61 -35.88
CA ALA A 323 -11.50 -30.12 -35.49
C ALA A 323 -10.86 -29.19 -36.58
N PRO A 324 -9.73 -28.54 -36.21
CA PRO A 324 -9.18 -27.42 -36.96
C PRO A 324 -8.31 -27.82 -38.15
N PRO A 325 -8.07 -26.97 -39.12
CA PRO A 325 -6.97 -27.15 -40.03
C PRO A 325 -5.73 -26.34 -39.60
N THR A 326 -4.67 -27.08 -39.51
CA THR A 326 -3.27 -26.68 -39.61
C THR A 326 -2.97 -26.07 -40.99
N GLY A 327 -2.02 -25.13 -40.97
CA GLY A 327 -1.14 -24.98 -42.11
C GLY A 327 -1.02 -23.58 -42.69
N GLY A 328 0.21 -23.09 -42.73
CA GLY A 328 0.61 -22.16 -43.76
C GLY A 328 1.44 -20.96 -43.32
N THR A 329 2.68 -21.22 -42.95
CA THR A 329 3.87 -20.43 -43.38
C THR A 329 3.61 -19.30 -44.40
N ARG A 330 4.03 -18.09 -44.04
CA ARG A 330 4.84 -17.25 -44.94
C ARG A 330 5.41 -16.04 -44.22
N ARG A 331 6.70 -16.09 -44.08
CA ARG A 331 7.61 -14.94 -43.96
C ARG A 331 7.69 -14.28 -45.36
N PRO A 332 7.88 -12.98 -45.45
CA PRO A 332 8.97 -12.48 -46.27
C PRO A 332 9.94 -11.59 -45.52
N GLN A 333 11.12 -11.85 -45.83
CA GLN A 333 12.39 -11.20 -45.76
C GLN A 333 12.42 -9.78 -46.35
N SER A 334 13.27 -8.98 -45.69
CA SER A 334 14.34 -8.09 -46.25
C SER A 334 14.01 -7.05 -47.30
N HIS A 335 14.40 -5.85 -47.01
CA HIS A 335 15.28 -4.98 -47.82
C HIS A 335 15.85 -3.90 -46.89
N ASP A 336 17.02 -4.00 -46.54
CA ASP A 336 18.35 -3.50 -46.93
C ASP A 336 18.34 -2.31 -47.91
N ARG A 337 19.04 -1.28 -47.50
CA ARG A 337 19.69 -0.13 -48.20
C ARG A 337 19.41 1.18 -47.43
N ASN A 338 20.36 2.01 -46.99
CA ASN A 338 21.67 2.36 -47.50
C ASN A 338 22.37 3.23 -46.48
N GLN A 339 23.60 2.95 -46.19
CA GLN A 339 24.59 3.99 -45.85
C GLN A 339 25.00 4.72 -47.14
N PRO A 340 25.47 5.97 -47.09
CA PRO A 340 26.87 6.22 -47.24
C PRO A 340 27.42 7.27 -46.21
N ARG A 341 28.54 6.98 -45.56
CA ARG A 341 29.93 7.36 -45.85
C ARG A 341 30.17 8.85 -46.21
N GLY A 342 31.07 9.41 -45.44
CA GLY A 342 31.95 10.57 -45.73
C GLY A 342 31.80 11.60 -44.65
N GLY A 343 32.79 12.12 -44.00
CA GLY A 343 34.22 12.16 -44.15
C GLY A 343 34.72 13.11 -43.09
N SER A 344 35.79 12.73 -42.44
CA SER A 344 37.03 13.48 -42.20
C SER A 344 36.94 15.00 -42.00
N ALA A 345 37.34 15.46 -40.81
CA ALA A 345 38.48 16.38 -40.67
C ALA A 345 38.65 16.81 -39.20
N ARG A 346 39.72 16.43 -38.57
CA ARG A 346 40.49 17.26 -37.64
C ARG A 346 41.21 18.31 -38.48
N PRO A 347 41.71 19.48 -37.96
CA PRO A 347 42.67 19.54 -36.85
C PRO A 347 42.66 20.81 -35.97
N LEU A 348 43.50 20.73 -34.92
CA LEU A 348 44.48 21.70 -34.33
C LEU A 348 43.97 22.92 -33.57
N ALA A 349 44.28 22.92 -32.29
CA ALA A 349 45.34 23.67 -31.57
C ALA A 349 45.03 25.15 -31.28
N GLY A 350 45.33 25.50 -30.05
CA GLY A 350 45.87 26.80 -29.69
C GLY A 350 45.09 27.59 -28.63
N GLY A 351 45.69 27.71 -27.47
CA GLY A 351 45.39 28.74 -26.50
C GLY A 351 45.13 28.22 -25.10
#